data_3f0229faadb6b9851f8a4badefbd57c8
#
_entry.id   3f0229faadb6b9851f8a4badefbd57c8
#
_cell.length_a   1.000
_cell.length_b   1.000
_cell.length_c   1.000
_cell.angle_alpha   90.00
_cell.angle_beta   90.00
_cell.angle_gamma   90.00
#
_symmetry.space_group_name_H-M   'P 1'
#
loop_
_entity.id
_entity.type
_entity.pdbx_description
1 polymer ?
#
loop_
_entity_poly.entity_id
_entity_poly.type
_entity_poly.pdbx_seq_one_letter_code
_entity_poly.pdbx_strand_id
1 'polypeptide(L)'
;MRAVVATALVVIWVGTADAGSGRKVQVESDPPGATVYLNEKEAGPACAATPCAIDVAPGEQTIIIELANHQSKFEMVVVPKRGKVPGVKVKLDPAVGMIVVDGPAGASISVDDLDKGKAPAKIDASEESHHVVVTLNGKTLFDEFVEVTTGNETTVTPKQVAGGGGGDGGGGGSGDGDNGGGDGGGTGITKPSGPTKKRDRFITASAAVDIGFRQFSYSGVETPQKLRDEKEGGQVLAGPLVEVWPGELLGIDPLRGVSLLARLQFGINSQDVTGNGIMDKTNTFWQSMEFSLRYRRKFAEKFTAEAGVGYVRDQFQFEGNTQDVALVPDVDYQSVRLGIRGSVVLDALEPYLQLENRVVTSGGRLATRFTKADASGYRFAAGINARRGSLLARVEGSLTNYSWDLTSDPGSDMRASGASDSIQQIQIAVGYQY
;
A
#
# COMPACT_ATOMS: atom_id res chain seq x y z
N MET A 1 -26.39 15.16 -37.78
CA MET A 1 -25.88 15.70 -36.52
C MET A 1 -24.37 15.48 -36.51
N ARG A 2 -23.54 16.49 -36.62
CA ARG A 2 -22.07 16.37 -36.63
C ARG A 2 -21.59 16.56 -35.21
N ALA A 3 -20.99 15.54 -34.63
CA ALA A 3 -20.32 15.60 -33.33
C ALA A 3 -18.92 16.19 -33.53
N VAL A 4 -18.65 17.31 -32.87
CA VAL A 4 -17.33 17.96 -32.80
C VAL A 4 -16.60 17.29 -31.63
N VAL A 5 -15.56 16.52 -31.97
CA VAL A 5 -14.60 15.98 -30.97
C VAL A 5 -13.53 17.02 -30.76
N ALA A 6 -13.50 17.64 -29.59
CA ALA A 6 -12.44 18.58 -29.22
C ALA A 6 -11.22 17.73 -28.74
N THR A 7 -10.18 17.71 -29.56
CA THR A 7 -8.89 17.09 -29.24
C THR A 7 -8.09 18.08 -28.40
N ALA A 8 -7.93 17.80 -27.11
CA ALA A 8 -7.00 18.54 -26.24
C ALA A 8 -5.57 18.07 -26.53
N LEU A 9 -4.80 18.93 -27.16
CA LEU A 9 -3.36 18.72 -27.41
C LEU A 9 -2.59 18.99 -26.11
N VAL A 10 -2.16 17.94 -25.42
CA VAL A 10 -1.18 18.04 -24.34
C VAL A 10 0.21 18.07 -24.96
N VAL A 11 0.79 19.26 -25.05
CA VAL A 11 2.18 19.45 -25.47
C VAL A 11 3.08 19.12 -24.28
N ILE A 12 3.69 17.93 -24.30
CA ILE A 12 4.76 17.58 -23.37
C ILE A 12 6.03 18.30 -23.85
N TRP A 13 6.39 19.36 -23.17
CA TRP A 13 7.70 19.97 -23.29
C TRP A 13 8.73 19.07 -22.63
N VAL A 14 9.52 18.36 -23.44
CA VAL A 14 10.78 17.76 -22.99
C VAL A 14 11.78 18.89 -22.90
N GLY A 15 11.91 19.49 -21.72
CA GLY A 15 12.94 20.46 -21.43
C GLY A 15 14.30 19.76 -21.39
N THR A 16 15.20 20.10 -22.30
CA THR A 16 16.64 19.83 -22.15
C THR A 16 17.09 20.50 -20.87
N ALA A 17 17.65 19.71 -19.93
CA ALA A 17 18.25 20.24 -18.73
C ALA A 17 19.46 21.11 -19.11
N ASP A 18 19.25 22.42 -19.16
CA ASP A 18 20.34 23.39 -19.11
C ASP A 18 20.97 23.26 -17.73
N ALA A 19 22.23 22.86 -17.66
CA ALA A 19 23.06 22.88 -16.45
C ALA A 19 23.35 24.35 -16.07
N GLY A 20 22.29 25.07 -15.72
CA GLY A 20 22.37 26.42 -15.16
C GLY A 20 22.99 26.35 -13.77
N SER A 21 23.96 27.22 -13.48
CA SER A 21 24.58 27.39 -12.16
C SER A 21 23.51 27.40 -11.08
N GLY A 22 23.56 26.38 -10.19
CA GLY A 22 22.66 26.25 -9.04
C GLY A 22 22.61 27.53 -8.22
N ARG A 23 21.45 27.82 -7.65
CA ARG A 23 21.23 28.98 -6.78
C ARG A 23 21.10 28.50 -5.35
N LYS A 24 21.72 29.22 -4.40
CA LYS A 24 21.70 28.83 -3.00
C LYS A 24 20.37 29.19 -2.34
N VAL A 25 19.66 28.17 -1.84
CA VAL A 25 18.47 28.29 -1.00
C VAL A 25 18.88 28.03 0.45
N GLN A 26 18.60 28.96 1.34
CA GLN A 26 18.77 28.76 2.78
C GLN A 26 17.60 27.96 3.31
N VAL A 27 17.88 26.88 4.04
CA VAL A 27 16.88 26.02 4.68
C VAL A 27 17.10 26.02 6.18
N GLU A 28 16.08 26.39 6.92
CA GLU A 28 16.04 26.38 8.38
C GLU A 28 14.89 25.50 8.87
N SER A 29 15.09 24.75 9.93
CA SER A 29 14.02 24.02 10.63
C SER A 29 14.00 24.34 12.11
N ASP A 30 12.85 24.22 12.71
CA ASP A 30 12.63 24.26 14.15
C ASP A 30 11.91 22.95 14.57
N PRO A 31 12.58 22.03 15.30
CA PRO A 31 13.97 22.06 15.78
C PRO A 31 15.02 22.01 14.66
N PRO A 32 16.24 22.52 14.91
CA PRO A 32 17.37 22.41 13.97
C PRO A 32 17.92 20.97 13.92
N GLY A 33 18.75 20.69 12.90
CA GLY A 33 19.38 19.37 12.75
C GLY A 33 18.67 18.44 11.76
N ALA A 34 17.62 18.92 11.07
CA ALA A 34 16.91 18.14 10.08
C ALA A 34 17.73 17.91 8.81
N THR A 35 17.62 16.71 8.24
CA THR A 35 18.18 16.35 6.94
C THR A 35 17.30 16.91 5.83
N VAL A 36 17.92 17.46 4.78
CA VAL A 36 17.22 18.08 3.66
C VAL A 36 17.51 17.32 2.37
N TYR A 37 16.45 16.97 1.63
CA TYR A 37 16.55 16.37 0.30
C TYR A 37 15.92 17.31 -0.73
N LEU A 38 16.38 17.23 -1.99
CA LEU A 38 15.88 18.03 -3.09
C LEU A 38 15.16 17.14 -4.10
N ASN A 39 13.87 17.39 -4.30
CA ASN A 39 12.94 16.68 -5.18
C ASN A 39 12.67 15.22 -4.80
N GLU A 40 13.69 14.43 -4.56
CA GLU A 40 13.60 13.00 -4.23
C GLU A 40 14.67 12.59 -3.21
N LYS A 41 14.39 11.55 -2.43
CA LYS A 41 15.33 11.09 -1.38
C LYS A 41 16.43 10.18 -1.91
N GLU A 42 16.15 9.49 -3.02
CA GLU A 42 17.01 8.53 -3.68
C GLU A 42 18.31 9.16 -4.22
N ALA A 43 18.25 10.45 -4.54
CA ALA A 43 19.44 11.23 -4.93
C ALA A 43 20.42 11.49 -3.77
N GLY A 44 20.04 11.14 -2.56
CA GLY A 44 20.79 11.41 -1.34
C GLY A 44 20.53 12.81 -0.76
N PRO A 45 21.04 13.09 0.46
CA PRO A 45 20.78 14.35 1.14
C PRO A 45 21.50 15.52 0.46
N ALA A 46 20.76 16.57 0.13
CA ALA A 46 21.31 17.85 -0.32
C ALA A 46 21.99 18.60 0.82
N CYS A 47 21.60 18.29 2.07
CA CYS A 47 22.18 18.82 3.29
C CYS A 47 21.94 17.84 4.45
N ALA A 48 22.97 17.55 5.23
CA ALA A 48 22.88 16.58 6.32
C ALA A 48 22.18 17.12 7.58
N ALA A 49 22.21 18.44 7.82
CA ALA A 49 21.59 19.05 8.99
C ALA A 49 21.27 20.53 8.78
N THR A 50 20.06 20.95 9.13
CA THR A 50 19.66 22.37 9.15
C THR A 50 20.23 23.09 10.38
N PRO A 51 20.48 24.43 10.28
CA PRO A 51 20.33 25.28 9.10
C PRO A 51 21.47 25.08 8.08
N CYS A 52 21.13 25.10 6.80
CA CYS A 52 22.11 24.93 5.72
C CYS A 52 21.71 25.66 4.44
N ALA A 53 22.65 25.71 3.48
CA ALA A 53 22.40 26.24 2.15
C ALA A 53 22.56 25.12 1.11
N ILE A 54 21.55 24.88 0.31
CA ILE A 54 21.54 23.88 -0.76
C ILE A 54 21.63 24.54 -2.14
N ASP A 55 22.28 23.90 -3.09
CA ASP A 55 22.35 24.35 -4.48
C ASP A 55 21.12 23.82 -5.25
N VAL A 56 20.31 24.73 -5.76
CA VAL A 56 19.00 24.40 -6.35
C VAL A 56 18.91 25.02 -7.75
N ALA A 57 18.44 24.24 -8.72
CA ALA A 57 18.20 24.71 -10.07
C ALA A 57 17.04 25.75 -10.11
N PRO A 58 17.07 26.76 -11.01
CA PRO A 58 15.95 27.67 -11.20
C PRO A 58 14.68 26.91 -11.66
N GLY A 59 13.53 27.30 -11.14
CA GLY A 59 12.23 26.66 -11.40
C GLY A 59 11.51 26.26 -10.13
N GLU A 60 10.44 25.48 -10.25
CA GLU A 60 9.75 24.85 -9.14
C GLU A 60 10.57 23.66 -8.64
N GLN A 61 10.78 23.59 -7.34
CA GLN A 61 11.55 22.54 -6.68
C GLN A 61 10.87 22.15 -5.37
N THR A 62 10.91 20.88 -5.05
CA THR A 62 10.37 20.37 -3.78
C THR A 62 11.53 20.14 -2.82
N ILE A 63 11.46 20.73 -1.63
CA ILE A 63 12.41 20.51 -0.54
C ILE A 63 11.73 19.62 0.49
N ILE A 64 12.35 18.46 0.78
CA ILE A 64 11.88 17.50 1.76
C ILE A 64 12.76 17.65 2.99
N ILE A 65 12.16 17.83 4.16
CA ILE A 65 12.87 18.09 5.42
C ILE A 65 12.46 17.02 6.42
N GLU A 66 13.44 16.29 6.95
CA GLU A 66 13.24 15.17 7.87
C GLU A 66 14.08 15.28 9.12
N LEU A 67 13.47 15.04 10.25
CA LEU A 67 14.15 14.94 11.55
C LEU A 67 13.60 13.72 12.28
N ALA A 68 14.47 12.95 12.93
CA ALA A 68 14.06 11.81 13.75
C ALA A 68 12.99 12.23 14.77
N ASN A 69 11.96 11.40 14.94
CA ASN A 69 10.80 11.64 15.82
C ASN A 69 9.98 12.90 15.49
N HIS A 70 10.05 13.37 14.23
CA HIS A 70 9.21 14.46 13.73
C HIS A 70 8.57 14.09 12.40
N GLN A 71 7.44 14.72 12.11
CA GLN A 71 6.77 14.56 10.83
C GLN A 71 7.58 15.20 9.70
N SER A 72 7.78 14.47 8.59
CA SER A 72 8.43 15.01 7.40
C SER A 72 7.62 16.17 6.82
N LYS A 73 8.30 17.25 6.42
CA LYS A 73 7.68 18.40 5.73
C LYS A 73 8.16 18.47 4.29
N PHE A 74 7.22 18.87 3.42
CA PHE A 74 7.42 19.04 1.99
C PHE A 74 7.12 20.49 1.65
N GLU A 75 8.13 21.23 1.20
CA GLU A 75 8.00 22.64 0.83
C GLU A 75 8.29 22.85 -0.65
N MET A 76 7.34 23.45 -1.34
CA MET A 76 7.51 23.78 -2.75
C MET A 76 8.10 25.19 -2.89
N VAL A 77 9.24 25.31 -3.52
CA VAL A 77 9.98 26.58 -3.67
C VAL A 77 10.16 26.92 -5.14
N VAL A 78 9.75 28.11 -5.52
CA VAL A 78 10.01 28.64 -6.86
C VAL A 78 11.31 29.43 -6.83
N VAL A 79 12.37 28.88 -7.44
CA VAL A 79 13.69 29.50 -7.52
C VAL A 79 13.79 30.36 -8.78
N PRO A 80 13.89 31.68 -8.67
CA PRO A 80 13.94 32.56 -9.83
C PRO A 80 15.29 32.47 -10.55
N LYS A 81 15.30 32.59 -11.89
CA LYS A 81 16.53 32.64 -12.69
C LYS A 81 17.43 33.82 -12.31
N ARG A 82 16.85 34.94 -11.89
CA ARG A 82 17.55 36.19 -11.46
C ARG A 82 16.85 36.81 -10.26
N GLY A 83 17.57 37.58 -9.45
CA GLY A 83 17.02 38.27 -8.29
C GLY A 83 17.23 37.52 -6.97
N LYS A 84 16.45 37.83 -5.95
CA LYS A 84 16.56 37.26 -4.61
C LYS A 84 15.96 35.86 -4.59
N VAL A 85 16.71 34.88 -4.02
CA VAL A 85 16.23 33.51 -3.79
C VAL A 85 15.46 33.48 -2.48
N PRO A 86 14.27 32.90 -2.42
CA PRO A 86 13.53 32.72 -1.16
C PRO A 86 14.28 31.74 -0.25
N GLY A 87 14.26 32.00 1.05
CA GLY A 87 14.67 31.01 2.06
C GLY A 87 13.49 30.16 2.47
N VAL A 88 13.74 28.95 2.91
CA VAL A 88 12.76 28.02 3.46
C VAL A 88 12.94 27.94 4.97
N LYS A 89 11.85 28.18 5.70
CA LYS A 89 11.84 28.05 7.14
C LYS A 89 10.62 27.26 7.57
N VAL A 90 10.85 26.10 8.19
CA VAL A 90 9.77 25.17 8.57
C VAL A 90 9.80 24.88 10.07
N LYS A 91 8.62 24.69 10.63
CA LYS A 91 8.46 24.10 11.94
C LYS A 91 8.10 22.63 11.77
N LEU A 92 8.86 21.74 12.41
CA LEU A 92 8.61 20.31 12.39
C LEU A 92 7.77 19.94 13.62
N ASP A 93 6.65 19.28 13.35
CA ASP A 93 5.78 18.79 14.42
C ASP A 93 6.31 17.44 14.92
N PRO A 94 6.36 17.20 16.25
CA PRO A 94 6.79 15.90 16.77
C PRO A 94 5.92 14.76 16.22
N ALA A 95 6.55 13.66 15.84
CA ALA A 95 5.88 12.41 15.46
C ALA A 95 5.83 11.48 16.66
N VAL A 96 5.23 11.95 17.76
CA VAL A 96 5.07 11.21 19.01
C VAL A 96 3.60 11.09 19.39
N GLY A 97 3.24 9.94 19.93
CA GLY A 97 2.01 9.73 20.69
C GLY A 97 2.31 9.62 22.17
N MET A 98 1.31 9.28 22.96
CA MET A 98 1.43 9.22 24.42
C MET A 98 0.93 7.90 24.95
N ILE A 99 1.73 7.23 25.78
CA ILE A 99 1.32 6.06 26.58
C ILE A 99 0.89 6.59 27.94
N VAL A 100 -0.38 6.41 28.28
CA VAL A 100 -0.96 6.76 29.58
C VAL A 100 -1.07 5.48 30.40
N VAL A 101 -0.24 5.34 31.43
CA VAL A 101 -0.31 4.18 32.34
C VAL A 101 -1.18 4.55 33.53
N ASP A 102 -2.42 4.04 33.54
CA ASP A 102 -3.37 4.20 34.63
C ASP A 102 -3.33 2.97 35.55
N GLY A 103 -2.35 2.94 36.45
CA GLY A 103 -2.07 1.80 37.29
C GLY A 103 -1.98 2.15 38.78
N PRO A 104 -1.75 1.13 39.65
CA PRO A 104 -1.57 1.38 41.08
C PRO A 104 -0.39 2.31 41.32
N ALA A 105 -0.61 3.29 42.21
CA ALA A 105 0.43 4.27 42.53
C ALA A 105 1.72 3.61 42.99
N GLY A 106 2.85 4.02 42.40
CA GLY A 106 4.16 3.53 42.74
C GLY A 106 4.60 2.26 41.96
N ALA A 107 3.76 1.71 41.07
CA ALA A 107 4.19 0.66 40.18
C ALA A 107 5.27 1.17 39.22
N SER A 108 6.35 0.43 39.04
CA SER A 108 7.44 0.79 38.11
C SER A 108 7.01 0.50 36.68
N ILE A 109 7.31 1.42 35.76
CA ILE A 109 6.99 1.33 34.33
C ILE A 109 8.29 1.23 33.56
N SER A 110 8.38 0.21 32.71
CA SER A 110 9.42 0.08 31.68
C SER A 110 8.77 0.12 30.30
N VAL A 111 9.40 0.85 29.37
CA VAL A 111 9.03 0.86 27.96
C VAL A 111 10.28 0.53 27.16
N ASP A 112 10.24 -0.53 26.36
CA ASP A 112 11.37 -1.06 25.58
C ASP A 112 12.62 -1.27 26.45
N ASP A 113 12.42 -1.92 27.61
CA ASP A 113 13.43 -2.21 28.64
C ASP A 113 14.03 -0.95 29.30
N LEU A 114 13.53 0.25 29.00
CA LEU A 114 13.97 1.50 29.62
C LEU A 114 13.02 1.89 30.77
N ASP A 115 13.57 2.17 31.95
CA ASP A 115 12.80 2.69 33.09
C ASP A 115 12.19 4.06 32.75
N LYS A 116 10.87 4.18 32.81
CA LYS A 116 10.08 5.38 32.56
C LYS A 116 9.43 5.96 33.82
N GLY A 117 9.81 5.45 34.98
CA GLY A 117 9.33 5.94 36.26
C GLY A 117 8.17 5.12 36.85
N LYS A 118 7.24 5.78 37.53
CA LYS A 118 6.18 5.13 38.32
C LYS A 118 4.79 5.56 37.89
N ALA A 119 3.86 4.60 37.92
CA ALA A 119 2.44 4.84 37.67
C ALA A 119 1.78 5.67 38.82
N PRO A 120 0.75 6.47 38.49
CA PRO A 120 0.26 6.81 37.15
C PRO A 120 1.23 7.75 36.41
N ALA A 121 1.41 7.55 35.11
CA ALA A 121 2.32 8.38 34.30
C ALA A 121 1.84 8.53 32.84
N LYS A 122 2.27 9.63 32.23
CA LYS A 122 2.15 9.87 30.79
C LYS A 122 3.55 9.87 30.19
N ILE A 123 3.75 9.10 29.14
CA ILE A 123 5.06 8.81 28.53
C ILE A 123 4.96 9.08 27.03
N ASP A 124 5.76 10.02 26.53
CA ASP A 124 5.88 10.24 25.09
C ASP A 124 6.62 9.07 24.46
N ALA A 125 6.07 8.54 23.37
CA ALA A 125 6.65 7.44 22.62
C ALA A 125 6.50 7.67 21.10
N SER A 126 7.43 7.14 20.31
CA SER A 126 7.38 7.20 18.85
C SER A 126 6.14 6.48 18.29
N GLU A 127 5.84 6.72 17.01
CA GLU A 127 4.76 6.02 16.32
C GLU A 127 5.23 4.61 15.92
N GLU A 128 5.10 3.67 16.85
CA GLU A 128 5.44 2.26 16.66
C GLU A 128 4.85 1.42 17.79
N SER A 129 5.13 0.12 17.77
CA SER A 129 4.75 -0.82 18.84
C SER A 129 5.83 -0.82 19.92
N HIS A 130 5.46 -0.47 21.15
CA HIS A 130 6.35 -0.41 22.31
C HIS A 130 6.04 -1.53 23.30
N HIS A 131 7.07 -2.21 23.81
CA HIS A 131 6.93 -3.20 24.86
C HIS A 131 6.79 -2.51 26.20
N VAL A 132 5.60 -2.56 26.81
CA VAL A 132 5.31 -1.90 28.08
C VAL A 132 5.20 -2.95 29.17
N VAL A 133 6.02 -2.80 30.23
CA VAL A 133 6.00 -3.65 31.41
C VAL A 133 5.70 -2.80 32.64
N VAL A 134 4.68 -3.17 33.41
CA VAL A 134 4.35 -2.52 34.68
C VAL A 134 4.47 -3.51 35.82
N THR A 135 5.31 -3.18 36.82
CA THR A 135 5.59 -4.07 37.95
C THR A 135 5.32 -3.35 39.28
N LEU A 136 4.77 -4.07 40.25
CA LEU A 136 4.58 -3.60 41.64
C LEU A 136 5.05 -4.68 42.62
N ASN A 137 5.96 -4.30 43.52
CA ASN A 137 6.52 -5.21 44.53
C ASN A 137 7.06 -6.52 43.92
N GLY A 138 7.72 -6.43 42.76
CA GLY A 138 8.29 -7.59 42.08
C GLY A 138 7.27 -8.46 41.30
N LYS A 139 5.99 -8.07 41.29
CA LYS A 139 4.95 -8.76 40.51
C LYS A 139 4.61 -7.98 39.26
N THR A 140 4.62 -8.64 38.11
CA THR A 140 4.21 -8.04 36.82
C THR A 140 2.69 -7.90 36.78
N LEU A 141 2.22 -6.68 36.54
CA LEU A 141 0.82 -6.32 36.43
C LEU A 141 0.37 -6.15 34.96
N PHE A 142 1.32 -5.81 34.10
CA PHE A 142 1.13 -5.66 32.65
C PHE A 142 2.45 -6.00 31.94
N ASP A 143 2.35 -6.69 30.80
CA ASP A 143 3.52 -7.13 30.00
C ASP A 143 3.00 -7.44 28.60
N GLU A 144 2.85 -6.38 27.79
CA GLU A 144 2.31 -6.47 26.44
C GLU A 144 2.90 -5.39 25.54
N PHE A 145 2.80 -5.62 24.22
CA PHE A 145 3.11 -4.60 23.22
C PHE A 145 1.94 -3.63 23.04
N VAL A 146 2.24 -2.34 23.04
CA VAL A 146 1.26 -1.24 22.94
C VAL A 146 1.55 -0.43 21.70
N GLU A 147 0.59 -0.33 20.80
CA GLU A 147 0.67 0.49 19.60
C GLU A 147 0.47 1.97 19.97
N VAL A 148 1.43 2.79 19.58
CA VAL A 148 1.39 4.25 19.73
C VAL A 148 1.20 4.91 18.38
N THR A 149 0.21 5.81 18.28
CA THR A 149 -0.05 6.59 17.07
C THR A 149 0.18 8.06 17.36
N THR A 150 0.86 8.75 16.47
CA THR A 150 1.17 10.18 16.56
C THR A 150 -0.07 11.01 16.94
N GLY A 151 0.07 11.84 17.98
CA GLY A 151 -0.97 12.75 18.44
C GLY A 151 -2.10 12.11 19.25
N ASN A 152 -2.05 10.78 19.47
CA ASN A 152 -3.07 10.07 20.25
C ASN A 152 -2.54 9.59 21.60
N GLU A 153 -3.46 9.47 22.58
CA GLU A 153 -3.18 8.84 23.87
C GLU A 153 -3.59 7.36 23.81
N THR A 154 -2.67 6.45 24.13
CA THR A 154 -2.95 5.01 24.31
C THR A 154 -2.92 4.68 25.79
N THR A 155 -4.06 4.26 26.36
CA THR A 155 -4.16 3.97 27.79
C THR A 155 -3.87 2.51 28.10
N VAL A 156 -2.94 2.29 29.02
CA VAL A 156 -2.57 1.00 29.61
C VAL A 156 -3.18 0.93 31.00
N THR A 157 -4.05 -0.06 31.23
CA THR A 157 -4.68 -0.31 32.53
C THR A 157 -4.17 -1.66 33.08
N PRO A 158 -3.14 -1.65 33.93
CA PRO A 158 -2.61 -2.85 34.55
C PRO A 158 -3.65 -3.55 35.44
N LYS A 159 -3.59 -4.86 35.52
CA LYS A 159 -4.48 -5.63 36.41
C LYS A 159 -4.29 -5.21 37.86
N GLN A 160 -5.35 -4.79 38.52
CA GLN A 160 -5.30 -4.50 39.94
C GLN A 160 -5.03 -5.80 40.71
N VAL A 161 -3.96 -5.83 41.50
CA VAL A 161 -3.76 -6.89 42.51
C VAL A 161 -4.75 -6.56 43.61
N ALA A 162 -5.79 -7.42 43.82
CA ALA A 162 -6.66 -7.33 44.96
C ALA A 162 -5.77 -7.34 46.22
N GLY A 163 -5.80 -6.22 46.96
CA GLY A 163 -5.00 -6.01 48.15
C GLY A 163 -5.33 -7.05 49.17
N GLY A 164 -4.37 -7.91 49.47
CA GLY A 164 -4.41 -8.79 50.66
C GLY A 164 -4.25 -7.94 51.91
N GLY A 165 -5.35 -7.54 52.50
CA GLY A 165 -5.37 -7.03 53.86
C GLY A 165 -5.07 -8.21 54.80
N GLY A 166 -3.92 -8.15 55.48
CA GLY A 166 -3.58 -9.05 56.56
C GLY A 166 -4.53 -8.87 57.72
N GLY A 167 -5.03 -9.95 58.22
CA GLY A 167 -5.75 -10.07 59.52
C GLY A 167 -5.62 -11.48 60.02
N ASP A 168 -4.69 -11.65 60.95
CA ASP A 168 -4.57 -12.85 61.83
C ASP A 168 -5.86 -13.05 62.64
N GLY A 169 -6.24 -14.28 62.85
CA GLY A 169 -7.18 -14.60 63.91
C GLY A 169 -7.91 -15.95 63.73
N GLY A 170 -7.45 -16.92 64.46
CA GLY A 170 -7.83 -18.33 64.48
C GLY A 170 -9.27 -18.62 64.91
N GLY A 171 -9.62 -19.86 64.82
CA GLY A 171 -10.65 -20.48 65.69
C GLY A 171 -11.71 -21.26 64.90
N GLY A 172 -11.71 -22.56 65.10
CA GLY A 172 -12.58 -23.59 64.56
C GLY A 172 -14.06 -23.46 64.94
N GLY A 173 -14.84 -24.30 64.34
CA GLY A 173 -16.19 -24.59 64.76
C GLY A 173 -17.08 -25.15 63.64
N SER A 174 -17.29 -26.45 63.69
CA SER A 174 -18.33 -27.16 62.98
C SER A 174 -19.73 -26.66 63.31
N GLY A 175 -20.66 -26.70 62.35
CA GLY A 175 -22.08 -26.57 62.68
C GLY A 175 -22.95 -26.52 61.46
N ASP A 176 -23.63 -27.61 61.21
CA ASP A 176 -24.78 -27.80 60.31
C ASP A 176 -25.92 -26.86 60.69
N GLY A 177 -26.72 -26.42 59.75
CA GLY A 177 -27.99 -25.77 60.06
C GLY A 177 -28.67 -25.10 58.89
N ASP A 178 -29.68 -25.74 58.48
CA ASP A 178 -30.74 -25.42 57.52
C ASP A 178 -31.44 -24.08 57.69
N ASN A 179 -32.07 -23.63 56.60
CA ASN A 179 -33.31 -22.84 56.44
C ASN A 179 -33.30 -21.31 56.58
N GLY A 180 -33.89 -20.75 55.54
CA GLY A 180 -34.86 -19.69 55.74
C GLY A 180 -34.64 -18.35 55.03
N GLY A 181 -35.44 -18.12 54.04
CA GLY A 181 -35.81 -16.94 53.32
C GLY A 181 -35.50 -15.55 53.86
N GLY A 182 -35.27 -14.64 52.99
CA GLY A 182 -35.22 -13.18 53.30
C GLY A 182 -34.81 -12.35 52.10
N ASP A 183 -35.81 -11.72 51.50
CA ASP A 183 -35.70 -10.61 50.54
C ASP A 183 -34.66 -9.57 51.03
N GLY A 184 -33.78 -9.16 50.11
CA GLY A 184 -32.90 -8.06 50.35
C GLY A 184 -32.25 -7.58 49.08
N GLY A 185 -32.84 -6.56 48.47
CA GLY A 185 -32.39 -5.92 47.22
C GLY A 185 -30.91 -5.57 47.23
N GLY A 186 -30.16 -6.28 46.43
CA GLY A 186 -28.81 -5.91 46.02
C GLY A 186 -28.85 -5.40 44.58
N THR A 187 -28.64 -4.12 44.42
CA THR A 187 -28.49 -3.47 43.14
C THR A 187 -27.29 -4.06 42.45
N GLY A 188 -27.53 -5.17 41.74
CA GLY A 188 -26.58 -5.73 40.79
C GLY A 188 -26.42 -4.72 39.64
N ILE A 189 -25.28 -4.04 39.60
CA ILE A 189 -24.84 -3.34 38.40
C ILE A 189 -24.60 -4.41 37.37
N THR A 190 -25.66 -4.73 36.61
CA THR A 190 -25.52 -5.46 35.37
C THR A 190 -24.71 -4.59 34.42
N LYS A 191 -23.43 -4.95 34.28
CA LYS A 191 -22.60 -4.47 33.18
C LYS A 191 -23.43 -4.64 31.90
N PRO A 192 -23.74 -3.56 31.14
CA PRO A 192 -24.44 -3.73 29.90
C PRO A 192 -23.48 -4.44 28.95
N SER A 193 -23.70 -5.75 28.77
CA SER A 193 -23.20 -6.48 27.61
C SER A 193 -24.02 -6.03 26.41
N GLY A 194 -23.82 -4.77 26.01
CA GLY A 194 -24.21 -4.33 24.68
C GLY A 194 -23.47 -5.20 23.67
N PRO A 195 -24.11 -5.59 22.56
CA PRO A 195 -23.43 -6.30 21.51
C PRO A 195 -22.20 -5.48 21.15
N THR A 196 -21.01 -6.07 21.28
CA THR A 196 -19.76 -5.50 20.77
C THR A 196 -20.04 -5.22 19.30
N LYS A 197 -20.29 -3.96 18.95
CA LYS A 197 -20.34 -3.52 17.57
C LYS A 197 -19.03 -3.98 16.97
N LYS A 198 -19.07 -5.01 16.11
CA LYS A 198 -17.92 -5.35 15.27
C LYS A 198 -17.54 -4.03 14.61
N ARG A 199 -16.36 -3.50 14.96
CA ARG A 199 -15.83 -2.30 14.29
C ARG A 199 -15.76 -2.66 12.82
N ASP A 200 -16.48 -1.91 12.01
CA ASP A 200 -16.38 -2.05 10.56
C ASP A 200 -14.93 -1.72 10.20
N ARG A 201 -14.26 -2.66 9.55
CA ARG A 201 -12.86 -2.51 9.15
C ARG A 201 -12.80 -1.51 8.01
N PHE A 202 -11.90 -0.55 8.10
CA PHE A 202 -11.86 0.60 7.20
C PHE A 202 -10.56 0.73 6.40
N ILE A 203 -9.50 0.02 6.77
CA ILE A 203 -8.24 -0.05 6.02
C ILE A 203 -7.74 -1.49 6.00
N THR A 204 -7.27 -1.94 4.85
CA THR A 204 -6.49 -3.16 4.71
C THR A 204 -5.16 -2.81 4.05
N ALA A 205 -4.06 -3.13 4.70
CA ALA A 205 -2.72 -3.00 4.15
C ALA A 205 -2.07 -4.38 4.07
N SER A 206 -1.55 -4.75 2.91
CA SER A 206 -0.95 -6.07 2.66
C SER A 206 0.34 -5.95 1.87
N ALA A 207 1.29 -6.83 2.16
CA ALA A 207 2.39 -7.15 1.25
C ALA A 207 1.96 -8.31 0.35
N ALA A 208 2.16 -8.18 -0.94
CA ALA A 208 1.81 -9.18 -1.94
C ALA A 208 3.05 -9.62 -2.72
N VAL A 209 3.12 -10.91 -3.01
CA VAL A 209 4.11 -11.52 -3.89
C VAL A 209 3.34 -12.28 -4.96
N ASP A 210 3.69 -12.05 -6.22
CA ASP A 210 3.13 -12.74 -7.38
C ASP A 210 4.22 -13.55 -8.09
N ILE A 211 3.84 -14.70 -8.60
CA ILE A 211 4.61 -15.44 -9.59
C ILE A 211 3.84 -15.33 -10.91
N GLY A 212 4.44 -14.64 -11.87
CA GLY A 212 3.83 -14.35 -13.17
C GLY A 212 4.49 -15.13 -14.31
N PHE A 213 3.66 -15.55 -15.26
CA PHE A 213 4.06 -16.16 -16.52
C PHE A 213 3.42 -15.36 -17.65
N ARG A 214 4.19 -15.08 -18.70
CA ARG A 214 3.70 -14.33 -19.85
C ARG A 214 3.95 -15.10 -21.13
N GLN A 215 3.00 -15.07 -22.04
CA GLN A 215 3.13 -15.58 -23.38
C GLN A 215 2.56 -14.59 -24.38
N PHE A 216 3.42 -14.05 -25.22
CA PHE A 216 3.07 -13.15 -26.31
C PHE A 216 3.26 -13.87 -27.65
N SER A 217 2.29 -13.76 -28.57
CA SER A 217 2.38 -14.32 -29.92
C SER A 217 1.70 -13.42 -30.95
N TYR A 218 2.34 -13.32 -32.12
CA TYR A 218 1.77 -12.65 -33.28
C TYR A 218 0.90 -13.61 -34.08
N SER A 219 -0.09 -13.07 -34.82
CA SER A 219 -0.95 -13.82 -35.74
C SER A 219 -1.02 -13.16 -37.11
N GLY A 220 -1.31 -13.94 -38.17
CA GLY A 220 -1.36 -13.44 -39.53
C GLY A 220 -0.04 -12.82 -39.99
N VAL A 221 1.04 -13.47 -39.63
CA VAL A 221 2.39 -12.99 -39.91
C VAL A 221 2.76 -13.27 -41.35
N GLU A 222 3.26 -12.23 -42.07
CA GLU A 222 3.72 -12.36 -43.45
C GLU A 222 5.25 -12.50 -43.50
N THR A 223 5.75 -13.33 -44.40
CA THR A 223 7.20 -13.54 -44.61
C THR A 223 7.76 -12.64 -45.71
N PRO A 224 9.03 -12.17 -45.64
CA PRO A 224 9.99 -12.33 -44.54
C PRO A 224 9.65 -11.40 -43.36
N GLN A 225 9.91 -11.88 -42.15
CA GLN A 225 9.55 -11.16 -40.93
C GLN A 225 10.68 -11.14 -39.91
N LYS A 226 10.67 -10.09 -39.10
CA LYS A 226 11.52 -9.95 -37.90
C LYS A 226 10.75 -10.00 -36.56
N LEU A 227 9.42 -10.23 -36.62
CA LEU A 227 8.61 -10.34 -35.42
C LEU A 227 8.90 -11.64 -34.68
N ARG A 228 8.93 -11.61 -33.38
CA ARG A 228 9.17 -12.78 -32.52
C ARG A 228 8.08 -12.93 -31.48
N ASP A 229 7.63 -14.14 -31.32
CA ASP A 229 6.84 -14.56 -30.19
C ASP A 229 7.73 -14.63 -28.94
N GLU A 230 7.17 -14.42 -27.78
CA GLU A 230 7.89 -14.46 -26.52
C GLU A 230 7.13 -15.29 -25.48
N LYS A 231 7.87 -16.09 -24.73
CA LYS A 231 7.34 -16.85 -23.62
C LYS A 231 8.25 -16.73 -22.41
N GLU A 232 7.72 -16.06 -21.42
CA GLU A 232 8.41 -15.81 -20.18
C GLU A 232 8.14 -16.91 -19.15
N GLY A 233 9.20 -17.36 -18.49
CA GLY A 233 9.12 -18.23 -17.33
C GLY A 233 8.55 -17.54 -16.10
N GLY A 234 8.53 -18.21 -14.97
CA GLY A 234 8.01 -17.65 -13.73
C GLY A 234 8.84 -16.46 -13.25
N GLN A 235 8.25 -15.26 -13.30
CA GLN A 235 8.83 -14.04 -12.77
C GLN A 235 8.21 -13.69 -11.44
N VAL A 236 9.01 -13.21 -10.49
CA VAL A 236 8.54 -12.81 -9.15
C VAL A 236 8.36 -11.30 -9.12
N LEU A 237 7.14 -10.88 -8.78
CA LEU A 237 6.81 -9.49 -8.49
C LEU A 237 6.45 -9.37 -7.01
N ALA A 238 6.80 -8.24 -6.41
CA ALA A 238 6.42 -7.95 -5.03
C ALA A 238 6.00 -6.48 -4.88
N GLY A 239 5.14 -6.23 -3.90
CA GLY A 239 4.74 -4.87 -3.59
C GLY A 239 3.51 -4.74 -2.69
N PRO A 240 3.14 -3.50 -2.34
CA PRO A 240 2.02 -3.22 -1.47
C PRO A 240 0.67 -3.34 -2.18
N LEU A 241 -0.33 -3.71 -1.39
CA LEU A 241 -1.75 -3.70 -1.74
C LEU A 241 -2.51 -3.06 -0.58
N VAL A 242 -3.13 -1.92 -0.84
CA VAL A 242 -3.86 -1.14 0.16
C VAL A 242 -5.28 -0.90 -0.30
N GLU A 243 -6.25 -1.13 0.58
CA GLU A 243 -7.65 -0.85 0.32
C GLU A 243 -8.25 -0.08 1.50
N VAL A 244 -8.90 1.05 1.22
CA VAL A 244 -9.48 1.95 2.22
C VAL A 244 -10.98 2.07 1.97
N TRP A 245 -11.77 2.00 3.03
CA TRP A 245 -13.24 2.20 3.02
C TRP A 245 -13.58 3.54 3.69
N PRO A 246 -13.64 4.65 2.93
CA PRO A 246 -13.86 5.97 3.51
C PRO A 246 -15.21 6.13 4.21
N GLY A 247 -16.25 5.42 3.78
CA GLY A 247 -17.55 5.45 4.44
C GLY A 247 -17.52 4.88 5.85
N GLU A 248 -16.80 3.78 6.03
CA GLU A 248 -16.58 3.14 7.32
C GLU A 248 -15.64 3.93 8.20
N LEU A 249 -14.56 4.49 7.63
CA LEU A 249 -13.57 5.32 8.32
C LEU A 249 -14.17 6.61 8.88
N LEU A 250 -14.96 7.31 8.05
CA LEU A 250 -15.53 8.61 8.39
C LEU A 250 -16.94 8.50 8.99
N GLY A 251 -17.53 7.32 9.06
CA GLY A 251 -18.89 7.10 9.54
C GLY A 251 -19.96 7.69 8.62
N ILE A 252 -19.67 7.81 7.30
CA ILE A 252 -20.58 8.41 6.31
C ILE A 252 -21.42 7.31 5.67
N ASP A 253 -22.67 7.16 6.11
CA ASP A 253 -23.57 6.09 5.66
C ASP A 253 -23.74 5.97 4.13
N PRO A 254 -23.88 7.04 3.34
CA PRO A 254 -24.00 6.94 1.88
C PRO A 254 -22.77 6.34 1.18
N LEU A 255 -21.59 6.40 1.81
CA LEU A 255 -20.33 5.87 1.28
C LEU A 255 -20.00 4.47 1.82
N ARG A 256 -20.84 3.88 2.64
CA ARG A 256 -20.63 2.51 3.13
C ARG A 256 -20.60 1.50 1.97
N GLY A 257 -19.59 0.66 1.98
CA GLY A 257 -19.32 -0.29 0.90
C GLY A 257 -18.49 0.28 -0.25
N VAL A 258 -18.22 1.59 -0.28
CA VAL A 258 -17.29 2.19 -1.24
C VAL A 258 -15.87 1.98 -0.75
N SER A 259 -14.97 1.49 -1.61
CA SER A 259 -13.55 1.37 -1.31
C SER A 259 -12.68 1.95 -2.41
N LEU A 260 -11.49 2.40 -2.00
CA LEU A 260 -10.39 2.79 -2.86
C LEU A 260 -9.29 1.76 -2.72
N LEU A 261 -8.88 1.14 -3.82
CA LEU A 261 -7.80 0.16 -3.84
C LEU A 261 -6.62 0.71 -4.63
N ALA A 262 -5.43 0.55 -4.06
CA ALA A 262 -4.15 0.75 -4.74
C ALA A 262 -3.32 -0.53 -4.65
N ARG A 263 -2.78 -0.99 -5.77
CA ARG A 263 -1.84 -2.10 -5.88
C ARG A 263 -0.65 -1.66 -6.71
N LEU A 264 0.54 -1.90 -6.19
CA LEU A 264 1.79 -1.62 -6.88
C LEU A 264 2.65 -2.88 -6.77
N GLN A 265 3.17 -3.37 -7.90
CA GLN A 265 4.01 -4.56 -7.95
C GLN A 265 5.14 -4.35 -8.91
N PHE A 266 6.32 -4.78 -8.53
CA PHE A 266 7.55 -4.63 -9.29
C PHE A 266 8.31 -5.95 -9.28
N GLY A 267 8.86 -6.32 -10.43
CA GLY A 267 9.74 -7.46 -10.60
C GLY A 267 10.88 -7.09 -11.54
N ILE A 268 12.09 -7.48 -11.17
CA ILE A 268 13.27 -7.43 -12.03
C ILE A 268 13.82 -8.84 -12.07
N ASN A 269 13.90 -9.40 -13.27
CA ASN A 269 14.38 -10.76 -13.48
C ASN A 269 15.42 -10.75 -14.58
N SER A 270 16.42 -11.61 -14.47
CA SER A 270 17.42 -11.82 -15.53
C SER A 270 16.99 -13.01 -16.39
N GLN A 271 16.96 -12.83 -17.68
CA GLN A 271 16.57 -13.86 -18.64
C GLN A 271 17.60 -14.03 -19.74
N ASP A 272 17.62 -15.23 -20.32
CA ASP A 272 18.40 -15.53 -21.50
C ASP A 272 17.51 -15.33 -22.74
N VAL A 273 17.77 -14.29 -23.52
CA VAL A 273 17.12 -14.06 -24.82
C VAL A 273 17.98 -14.61 -25.90
N THR A 274 17.47 -15.58 -26.67
CA THR A 274 18.20 -16.18 -27.77
C THR A 274 17.85 -15.47 -29.07
N GLY A 275 18.81 -14.76 -29.68
CA GLY A 275 18.71 -14.13 -30.99
C GLY A 275 19.79 -14.63 -31.92
N ASN A 276 19.45 -14.94 -33.18
CA ASN A 276 20.39 -15.36 -34.24
C ASN A 276 21.44 -16.44 -33.81
N GLY A 277 21.07 -17.31 -32.87
CA GLY A 277 21.96 -18.33 -32.30
C GLY A 277 22.89 -17.82 -31.18
N ILE A 278 22.76 -16.56 -30.76
CA ILE A 278 23.50 -15.97 -29.64
C ILE A 278 22.55 -15.86 -28.46
N MET A 279 22.98 -16.38 -27.31
CA MET A 279 22.26 -16.21 -26.03
C MET A 279 22.79 -14.96 -25.35
N ASP A 280 21.97 -13.92 -25.28
CA ASP A 280 22.26 -12.72 -24.50
C ASP A 280 21.43 -12.71 -23.22
N LYS A 281 22.09 -12.46 -22.08
CA LYS A 281 21.38 -12.20 -20.83
C LYS A 281 20.83 -10.78 -20.86
N THR A 282 19.53 -10.68 -20.69
CA THR A 282 18.88 -9.38 -20.54
C THR A 282 18.06 -9.36 -19.26
N ASN A 283 17.95 -8.21 -18.64
CA ASN A 283 17.02 -8.02 -17.53
C ASN A 283 15.64 -7.70 -18.10
N THR A 284 14.62 -8.29 -17.50
CA THR A 284 13.23 -7.94 -17.76
C THR A 284 12.70 -7.16 -16.56
N PHE A 285 12.04 -6.05 -16.87
CA PHE A 285 11.32 -5.25 -15.91
C PHE A 285 9.83 -5.46 -16.08
N TRP A 286 9.18 -5.93 -15.03
CA TRP A 286 7.73 -6.07 -15.00
C TRP A 286 7.14 -5.23 -13.89
N GLN A 287 6.24 -4.33 -14.24
CA GLN A 287 5.51 -3.48 -13.31
C GLN A 287 4.01 -3.64 -13.54
N SER A 288 3.26 -3.79 -12.44
CA SER A 288 1.81 -3.76 -12.46
C SER A 288 1.29 -2.78 -11.43
N MET A 289 0.45 -1.85 -11.86
CA MET A 289 -0.18 -0.85 -11.00
C MET A 289 -1.70 -0.86 -11.22
N GLU A 290 -2.45 -0.78 -10.13
CA GLU A 290 -3.91 -0.65 -10.16
C GLU A 290 -4.37 0.38 -9.15
N PHE A 291 -5.24 1.29 -9.60
CA PHE A 291 -6.01 2.21 -8.76
C PHE A 291 -7.48 2.04 -9.09
N SER A 292 -8.29 1.65 -8.12
CA SER A 292 -9.69 1.29 -8.37
C SER A 292 -10.63 1.88 -7.32
N LEU A 293 -11.74 2.44 -7.79
CA LEU A 293 -12.92 2.72 -6.98
C LEU A 293 -13.85 1.51 -7.08
N ARG A 294 -14.29 0.99 -5.94
CA ARG A 294 -15.13 -0.20 -5.85
C ARG A 294 -16.33 0.06 -4.96
N TYR A 295 -17.42 -0.61 -5.25
CA TYR A 295 -18.60 -0.62 -4.39
C TYR A 295 -19.00 -2.05 -4.09
N ARG A 296 -19.08 -2.38 -2.81
CA ARG A 296 -19.43 -3.70 -2.30
C ARG A 296 -20.77 -3.67 -1.59
N ARG A 297 -21.62 -4.66 -1.90
CA ARG A 297 -22.92 -4.85 -1.27
C ARG A 297 -23.13 -6.29 -0.85
N LYS A 298 -23.64 -6.50 0.36
CA LYS A 298 -24.15 -7.80 0.80
C LYS A 298 -25.58 -7.99 0.26
N PHE A 299 -25.82 -9.12 -0.41
CA PHE A 299 -27.15 -9.49 -0.90
C PHE A 299 -27.85 -10.48 0.02
N ALA A 300 -27.09 -11.28 0.80
CA ALA A 300 -27.54 -12.18 1.82
C ALA A 300 -26.48 -12.27 2.92
N GLU A 301 -26.77 -13.00 4.02
CA GLU A 301 -25.83 -13.08 5.14
C GLU A 301 -24.41 -13.50 4.73
N LYS A 302 -24.29 -14.35 3.70
CA LYS A 302 -23.03 -14.93 3.24
C LYS A 302 -22.57 -14.44 1.87
N PHE A 303 -23.45 -13.85 1.05
CA PHE A 303 -23.13 -13.47 -0.32
C PHE A 303 -22.83 -11.98 -0.44
N THR A 304 -21.73 -11.68 -1.08
CA THR A 304 -21.29 -10.30 -1.36
C THR A 304 -21.01 -10.15 -2.85
N ALA A 305 -21.47 -9.07 -3.45
CA ALA A 305 -21.06 -8.66 -4.78
C ALA A 305 -20.35 -7.32 -4.71
N GLU A 306 -19.40 -7.13 -5.60
CA GLU A 306 -18.61 -5.91 -5.76
C GLU A 306 -18.56 -5.54 -7.23
N ALA A 307 -18.69 -4.26 -7.53
CA ALA A 307 -18.46 -3.71 -8.85
C ALA A 307 -17.46 -2.56 -8.73
N GLY A 308 -16.65 -2.35 -9.75
CA GLY A 308 -15.63 -1.29 -9.68
C GLY A 308 -15.14 -0.83 -11.03
N VAL A 309 -14.63 0.40 -11.03
CA VAL A 309 -13.93 1.04 -12.14
C VAL A 309 -12.55 1.45 -11.67
N GLY A 310 -11.57 1.42 -12.55
CA GLY A 310 -10.22 1.79 -12.16
C GLY A 310 -9.29 1.98 -13.34
N TYR A 311 -8.07 2.37 -13.03
CA TYR A 311 -6.95 2.44 -13.94
C TYR A 311 -5.99 1.31 -13.65
N VAL A 312 -5.53 0.63 -14.69
CA VAL A 312 -4.49 -0.41 -14.60
C VAL A 312 -3.40 -0.10 -15.60
N ARG A 313 -2.15 -0.25 -15.17
CA ARG A 313 -0.97 -0.23 -16.03
C ARG A 313 -0.19 -1.53 -15.82
N ASP A 314 -0.03 -2.31 -16.87
CA ASP A 314 0.83 -3.49 -16.92
C ASP A 314 1.97 -3.20 -17.91
N GLN A 315 3.16 -3.03 -17.39
CA GLN A 315 4.35 -2.70 -18.18
C GLN A 315 5.33 -3.87 -18.14
N PHE A 316 5.77 -4.28 -19.31
CA PHE A 316 6.78 -5.30 -19.49
C PHE A 316 7.83 -4.80 -20.48
N GLN A 317 9.09 -4.74 -20.04
CA GLN A 317 10.20 -4.18 -20.81
C GLN A 317 11.44 -5.06 -20.69
N PHE A 318 12.20 -5.13 -21.77
CA PHE A 318 13.53 -5.73 -21.78
C PHE A 318 14.58 -4.63 -21.66
N GLU A 319 15.55 -4.82 -20.75
CA GLU A 319 16.74 -3.99 -20.70
C GLU A 319 17.78 -4.57 -21.66
N GLY A 320 18.13 -3.84 -22.68
CA GLY A 320 19.20 -4.20 -23.60
C GLY A 320 19.09 -3.42 -24.91
N ASN A 321 20.25 -3.16 -25.51
CA ASN A 321 20.38 -2.37 -26.74
C ASN A 321 20.80 -3.24 -27.93
N THR A 322 20.67 -4.57 -27.83
CA THR A 322 20.97 -5.46 -28.96
C THR A 322 19.82 -5.42 -29.97
N GLN A 323 20.14 -5.53 -31.26
CA GLN A 323 19.12 -5.57 -32.31
C GLN A 323 18.11 -6.69 -32.09
N ASP A 324 18.54 -7.79 -31.49
CA ASP A 324 17.69 -8.95 -31.20
C ASP A 324 16.68 -8.69 -30.08
N VAL A 325 17.05 -7.96 -29.03
CA VAL A 325 16.14 -7.52 -27.96
C VAL A 325 15.10 -6.54 -28.49
N ALA A 326 15.45 -5.70 -29.46
CA ALA A 326 14.50 -4.77 -30.09
C ALA A 326 13.38 -5.47 -30.86
N LEU A 327 13.52 -6.76 -31.19
CA LEU A 327 12.49 -7.55 -31.87
C LEU A 327 11.48 -8.20 -30.91
N VAL A 328 11.81 -8.21 -29.62
CA VAL A 328 10.90 -8.71 -28.58
C VAL A 328 9.87 -7.64 -28.23
N PRO A 329 8.60 -8.00 -27.99
CA PRO A 329 7.56 -7.03 -27.75
C PRO A 329 7.63 -6.43 -26.35
N ASP A 330 8.14 -5.19 -26.26
CA ASP A 330 7.90 -4.33 -25.09
C ASP A 330 6.46 -3.84 -25.12
N VAL A 331 5.76 -3.98 -24.02
CA VAL A 331 4.39 -3.50 -23.85
C VAL A 331 4.24 -2.60 -22.63
N ASP A 332 3.32 -1.66 -22.74
CA ASP A 332 2.88 -0.80 -21.66
C ASP A 332 1.36 -0.61 -21.78
N TYR A 333 0.62 -1.58 -21.26
CA TYR A 333 -0.83 -1.57 -21.28
C TYR A 333 -1.35 -0.57 -20.25
N GLN A 334 -1.83 0.56 -20.71
CA GLN A 334 -2.61 1.49 -19.90
C GLN A 334 -4.09 1.26 -20.21
N SER A 335 -4.88 0.96 -19.22
CA SER A 335 -6.28 0.58 -19.44
C SER A 335 -7.21 1.10 -18.36
N VAL A 336 -8.45 1.41 -18.79
CA VAL A 336 -9.58 1.55 -17.88
C VAL A 336 -10.13 0.16 -17.63
N ARG A 337 -10.17 -0.25 -16.36
CA ARG A 337 -10.77 -1.51 -15.94
C ARG A 337 -12.22 -1.29 -15.51
N LEU A 338 -13.09 -2.21 -15.92
CA LEU A 338 -14.44 -2.38 -15.38
C LEU A 338 -14.51 -3.80 -14.81
N GLY A 339 -14.81 -3.94 -13.53
CA GLY A 339 -14.74 -5.24 -12.86
C GLY A 339 -15.97 -5.53 -12.01
N ILE A 340 -16.28 -6.82 -11.92
CA ILE A 340 -17.27 -7.37 -10.99
C ILE A 340 -16.62 -8.51 -10.21
N ARG A 341 -17.01 -8.66 -8.94
CA ARG A 341 -16.55 -9.73 -8.06
C ARG A 341 -17.70 -10.27 -7.24
N GLY A 342 -17.81 -11.58 -7.15
CA GLY A 342 -18.72 -12.27 -6.26
C GLY A 342 -17.95 -13.04 -5.20
N SER A 343 -18.35 -12.98 -3.94
CA SER A 343 -17.73 -13.73 -2.86
C SER A 343 -18.75 -14.34 -1.90
N VAL A 344 -18.31 -15.41 -1.23
CA VAL A 344 -19.08 -16.12 -0.20
C VAL A 344 -18.30 -16.06 1.11
N VAL A 345 -18.92 -15.52 2.17
CA VAL A 345 -18.30 -15.45 3.49
C VAL A 345 -18.61 -16.72 4.27
N LEU A 346 -17.58 -17.53 4.54
CA LEU A 346 -17.63 -18.78 5.28
C LEU A 346 -16.75 -18.64 6.52
N ASP A 347 -17.28 -18.10 7.62
CA ASP A 347 -16.52 -17.82 8.84
C ASP A 347 -15.25 -17.00 8.58
N ALA A 348 -14.08 -17.67 8.71
CA ALA A 348 -12.75 -17.08 8.48
C ALA A 348 -12.36 -17.02 7.00
N LEU A 349 -13.07 -17.71 6.12
CA LEU A 349 -12.74 -17.82 4.70
C LEU A 349 -13.74 -17.05 3.84
N GLU A 350 -13.23 -16.42 2.78
CA GLU A 350 -14.04 -15.74 1.78
C GLU A 350 -13.52 -16.09 0.38
N PRO A 351 -13.95 -17.23 -0.22
CA PRO A 351 -13.69 -17.50 -1.62
C PRO A 351 -14.42 -16.50 -2.52
N TYR A 352 -13.78 -16.18 -3.65
CA TYR A 352 -14.34 -15.25 -4.62
C TYR A 352 -13.96 -15.57 -6.05
N LEU A 353 -14.77 -15.05 -6.97
CA LEU A 353 -14.50 -14.98 -8.40
C LEU A 353 -14.57 -13.53 -8.86
N GLN A 354 -13.72 -13.14 -9.80
CA GLN A 354 -13.64 -11.78 -10.33
C GLN A 354 -13.48 -11.83 -11.84
N LEU A 355 -14.23 -10.97 -12.52
CA LEU A 355 -14.15 -10.72 -13.95
C LEU A 355 -13.86 -9.26 -14.20
N GLU A 356 -12.97 -8.97 -15.13
CA GLU A 356 -12.63 -7.61 -15.53
C GLU A 356 -12.62 -7.51 -17.05
N ASN A 357 -13.16 -6.41 -17.55
CA ASN A 357 -12.90 -5.91 -18.89
C ASN A 357 -11.87 -4.79 -18.79
N ARG A 358 -10.92 -4.77 -19.71
CA ARG A 358 -9.83 -3.78 -19.80
C ARG A 358 -9.90 -3.06 -21.12
N VAL A 359 -10.38 -1.83 -21.11
CA VAL A 359 -10.38 -0.94 -22.26
C VAL A 359 -8.98 -0.32 -22.37
N VAL A 360 -8.16 -0.83 -23.28
CA VAL A 360 -6.78 -0.40 -23.45
C VAL A 360 -6.75 0.97 -24.13
N THR A 361 -6.09 1.93 -23.49
CA THR A 361 -5.91 3.30 -23.98
C THR A 361 -4.51 3.54 -24.56
N SER A 362 -3.54 2.69 -24.17
CA SER A 362 -2.18 2.69 -24.69
C SER A 362 -1.59 1.28 -24.61
N GLY A 363 -0.83 0.88 -25.59
CA GLY A 363 -0.09 -0.39 -25.63
C GLY A 363 1.43 -0.21 -25.67
N GLY A 364 1.91 1.02 -25.45
CA GLY A 364 3.32 1.34 -25.38
C GLY A 364 4.02 1.23 -26.74
N ARG A 365 5.28 0.79 -26.71
CA ARG A 365 6.15 0.70 -27.91
C ARG A 365 5.63 -0.27 -28.96
N LEU A 366 4.93 -1.33 -28.57
CA LEU A 366 4.33 -2.27 -29.53
C LEU A 366 3.36 -1.55 -30.46
N ALA A 367 2.49 -0.67 -29.92
CA ALA A 367 1.53 0.07 -30.71
C ALA A 367 2.17 0.99 -31.76
N THR A 368 3.38 1.47 -31.52
CA THR A 368 4.10 2.38 -32.45
C THR A 368 4.76 1.66 -33.63
N ARG A 369 4.81 0.31 -33.62
CA ARG A 369 5.38 -0.49 -34.69
C ARG A 369 4.45 -0.73 -35.87
N PHE A 370 3.16 -0.43 -35.68
CA PHE A 370 2.11 -0.70 -36.67
C PHE A 370 1.37 0.59 -37.01
N THR A 371 0.85 0.68 -38.24
CA THR A 371 0.06 1.82 -38.72
C THR A 371 -1.23 1.97 -37.91
N LYS A 372 -1.81 0.83 -37.49
CA LYS A 372 -2.93 0.73 -36.58
C LYS A 372 -2.66 -0.40 -35.58
N ALA A 373 -2.92 -0.14 -34.29
CA ALA A 373 -2.76 -1.12 -33.24
C ALA A 373 -3.81 -0.87 -32.15
N ASP A 374 -4.93 -1.55 -32.25
CA ASP A 374 -5.99 -1.51 -31.26
C ASP A 374 -5.90 -2.73 -30.35
N ALA A 375 -5.96 -2.51 -29.06
CA ALA A 375 -5.90 -3.58 -28.06
C ALA A 375 -7.14 -3.55 -27.17
N SER A 376 -7.57 -4.74 -26.76
CA SER A 376 -8.58 -4.96 -25.72
C SER A 376 -8.12 -6.07 -24.80
N GLY A 377 -8.60 -6.06 -23.55
CA GLY A 377 -8.20 -7.08 -22.61
C GLY A 377 -9.33 -7.51 -21.67
N TYR A 378 -9.16 -8.69 -21.12
CA TYR A 378 -9.99 -9.18 -20.03
C TYR A 378 -9.12 -9.91 -18.98
N ARG A 379 -9.59 -9.91 -17.73
CA ARG A 379 -8.98 -10.68 -16.65
C ARG A 379 -10.03 -11.49 -15.93
N PHE A 380 -9.71 -12.75 -15.70
CA PHE A 380 -10.40 -13.63 -14.79
C PHE A 380 -9.52 -13.89 -13.58
N ALA A 381 -10.09 -13.85 -12.36
CA ALA A 381 -9.39 -14.24 -11.16
C ALA A 381 -10.29 -15.05 -10.24
N ALA A 382 -9.67 -15.99 -9.54
CA ALA A 382 -10.27 -16.76 -8.46
C ALA A 382 -9.35 -16.77 -7.26
N GLY A 383 -9.88 -16.60 -6.06
CA GLY A 383 -9.06 -16.56 -4.87
C GLY A 383 -9.84 -16.83 -3.59
N ILE A 384 -9.09 -16.86 -2.50
CA ILE A 384 -9.61 -17.04 -1.15
C ILE A 384 -8.93 -16.01 -0.25
N ASN A 385 -9.73 -15.23 0.47
CA ASN A 385 -9.28 -14.48 1.64
C ASN A 385 -9.48 -15.32 2.89
N ALA A 386 -8.47 -15.42 3.73
CA ALA A 386 -8.56 -15.99 5.07
C ALA A 386 -8.35 -14.88 6.11
N ARG A 387 -9.23 -14.81 7.12
CA ARG A 387 -9.20 -13.75 8.13
C ARG A 387 -9.20 -14.33 9.52
N ARG A 388 -8.28 -13.84 10.37
CA ARG A 388 -8.24 -14.20 11.79
C ARG A 388 -7.93 -12.95 12.61
N GLY A 389 -8.93 -12.46 13.33
CA GLY A 389 -8.79 -11.15 14.00
C GLY A 389 -8.56 -10.02 12.98
N SER A 390 -7.48 -9.30 13.11
CA SER A 390 -7.04 -8.26 12.18
C SER A 390 -6.15 -8.78 11.04
N LEU A 391 -5.67 -10.03 11.14
CA LEU A 391 -4.81 -10.60 10.10
C LEU A 391 -5.64 -11.03 8.89
N LEU A 392 -5.10 -10.74 7.72
CA LEU A 392 -5.59 -11.15 6.41
C LEU A 392 -4.50 -11.93 5.69
N ALA A 393 -4.88 -13.09 5.14
CA ALA A 393 -4.09 -13.78 4.12
C ALA A 393 -4.95 -13.94 2.87
N ARG A 394 -4.33 -13.84 1.70
CA ARG A 394 -4.98 -14.02 0.39
C ARG A 394 -4.14 -14.93 -0.48
N VAL A 395 -4.82 -15.83 -1.18
CA VAL A 395 -4.26 -16.54 -2.33
C VAL A 395 -5.19 -16.30 -3.51
N GLU A 396 -4.63 -15.90 -4.65
CA GLU A 396 -5.38 -15.61 -5.87
C GLU A 396 -4.63 -16.18 -7.09
N GLY A 397 -5.34 -16.87 -7.96
CA GLY A 397 -4.91 -17.20 -9.30
C GLY A 397 -5.62 -16.30 -10.32
N SER A 398 -4.91 -15.81 -11.31
CA SER A 398 -5.51 -14.97 -12.35
C SER A 398 -4.93 -15.24 -13.74
N LEU A 399 -5.78 -14.98 -14.74
CA LEU A 399 -5.46 -15.01 -16.16
C LEU A 399 -5.89 -13.69 -16.79
N THR A 400 -4.94 -12.96 -17.36
CA THR A 400 -5.20 -11.75 -18.14
C THR A 400 -4.84 -12.02 -19.59
N ASN A 401 -5.73 -11.69 -20.52
CA ASN A 401 -5.46 -11.76 -21.95
C ASN A 401 -5.69 -10.41 -22.59
N TYR A 402 -4.73 -9.98 -23.41
CA TYR A 402 -4.85 -8.85 -24.32
C TYR A 402 -4.87 -9.38 -25.75
N SER A 403 -5.79 -8.87 -26.57
CA SER A 403 -5.89 -9.17 -27.99
C SER A 403 -5.67 -7.90 -28.78
N TRP A 404 -4.87 -8.00 -29.84
CA TRP A 404 -4.50 -6.89 -30.72
C TRP A 404 -5.09 -7.09 -32.11
N ASP A 405 -5.61 -6.01 -32.66
CA ASP A 405 -5.93 -5.87 -34.08
C ASP A 405 -4.88 -4.93 -34.70
N LEU A 406 -4.06 -5.47 -35.62
CA LEU A 406 -2.89 -4.80 -36.13
C LEU A 406 -3.04 -4.54 -37.65
N THR A 407 -2.58 -3.38 -38.10
CA THR A 407 -2.42 -3.07 -39.50
C THR A 407 -0.97 -2.63 -39.75
N SER A 408 -0.30 -3.34 -40.65
CA SER A 408 1.11 -3.10 -40.97
C SER A 408 1.28 -2.27 -42.23
N ASP A 409 2.39 -1.51 -42.30
CA ASP A 409 2.82 -0.88 -43.54
C ASP A 409 3.21 -1.94 -44.59
N PRO A 410 2.77 -1.83 -45.85
CA PRO A 410 3.10 -2.80 -46.91
C PRO A 410 4.60 -2.97 -47.17
N GLY A 411 5.41 -1.96 -46.86
CA GLY A 411 6.88 -1.99 -47.02
C GLY A 411 7.65 -2.44 -45.78
N SER A 412 6.95 -2.71 -44.65
CA SER A 412 7.61 -3.12 -43.39
C SER A 412 8.04 -4.58 -43.44
N ASP A 413 9.16 -4.86 -42.76
CA ASP A 413 9.60 -6.23 -42.45
C ASP A 413 9.00 -6.75 -41.13
N MET A 414 8.12 -5.97 -40.49
CA MET A 414 7.35 -6.32 -39.29
C MET A 414 5.86 -6.33 -39.64
N ARG A 415 5.36 -7.41 -40.23
CA ARG A 415 3.97 -7.52 -40.68
C ARG A 415 3.21 -8.61 -39.94
N ALA A 416 2.14 -8.19 -39.27
CA ALA A 416 1.16 -9.07 -38.63
C ALA A 416 -0.23 -8.44 -38.68
N SER A 417 -1.27 -9.28 -38.69
CA SER A 417 -2.66 -8.80 -38.59
C SER A 417 -3.21 -8.80 -37.18
N GLY A 418 -2.52 -9.39 -36.23
CA GLY A 418 -2.93 -9.41 -34.82
C GLY A 418 -1.84 -9.94 -33.91
N ALA A 419 -2.11 -9.84 -32.62
CA ALA A 419 -1.30 -10.47 -31.57
C ALA A 419 -2.14 -10.82 -30.35
N SER A 420 -1.64 -11.72 -29.53
CA SER A 420 -2.22 -12.15 -28.27
C SER A 420 -1.16 -12.11 -27.17
N ASP A 421 -1.50 -11.55 -26.01
CA ASP A 421 -0.62 -11.52 -24.85
C ASP A 421 -1.37 -12.12 -23.65
N SER A 422 -0.93 -13.26 -23.16
CA SER A 422 -1.52 -14.00 -22.05
C SER A 422 -0.62 -13.93 -20.83
N ILE A 423 -1.16 -13.43 -19.74
CA ILE A 423 -0.47 -13.24 -18.46
C ILE A 423 -1.19 -14.08 -17.41
N GLN A 424 -0.48 -15.06 -16.84
CA GLN A 424 -0.96 -15.88 -15.73
C GLN A 424 -0.21 -15.49 -14.47
N GLN A 425 -0.93 -15.33 -13.36
CA GLN A 425 -0.30 -14.95 -12.08
C GLN A 425 -0.89 -15.76 -10.92
N ILE A 426 -0.02 -16.12 -9.98
CA ILE A 426 -0.40 -16.65 -8.68
C ILE A 426 0.08 -15.65 -7.65
N GLN A 427 -0.85 -15.07 -6.89
CA GLN A 427 -0.57 -14.09 -5.84
C GLN A 427 -0.74 -14.72 -4.46
N ILE A 428 0.19 -14.41 -3.56
CA ILE A 428 0.06 -14.60 -2.12
C ILE A 428 0.20 -13.22 -1.47
N ALA A 429 -0.76 -12.84 -0.63
CA ALA A 429 -0.69 -11.60 0.12
C ALA A 429 -0.97 -11.85 1.59
N VAL A 430 -0.24 -11.16 2.46
CA VAL A 430 -0.44 -11.17 3.90
C VAL A 430 -0.54 -9.73 4.36
N GLY A 431 -1.52 -9.45 5.20
CA GLY A 431 -1.79 -8.08 5.61
C GLY A 431 -2.57 -7.96 6.91
N TYR A 432 -2.83 -6.73 7.23
CA TYR A 432 -3.54 -6.32 8.43
C TYR A 432 -4.76 -5.48 8.08
N GLN A 433 -5.86 -5.66 8.84
CA GLN A 433 -7.11 -4.91 8.71
C GLN A 433 -7.38 -4.13 9.98
N TYR A 434 -7.45 -2.82 9.86
CA TYR A 434 -7.75 -1.86 10.93
C TYR A 434 -9.23 -1.54 11.02
#